data_d806a9320f8c746a41bd01f7ae14ad17
#
_entry.id   d806a9320f8c746a41bd01f7ae14ad17
#
_cell.length_a   1.000
_cell.length_b   1.000
_cell.length_c   1.000
_cell.angle_alpha   90.00
_cell.angle_beta   90.00
_cell.angle_gamma   90.00
#
_symmetry.space_group_name_H-M   'P 1'
#
loop_
_entity.id
_entity.type
_entity.pdbx_description
1 polymer ?
#
loop_
_entity_poly.entity_id
_entity_poly.type
_entity_poly.pdbx_seq_one_letter_code
_entity_poly.pdbx_strand_id
1 'polypeptide(L)'
;LVCAIAGWLYTRVFYGVDTLFSRMRRVPKALRPAIGGFLLGVTALVIAPYVGGAGVLFGGYELMQSAIAGHLAIKALLILALAKILATSFTISSGGSGGVFAPALAIGALLGSAVGQLAMQAGLVEHSASFALVGMGGFFAGVAKVPIAAVVMVTEMTGSYALLAPLMMVAVVHMMLSRGWSLYRAQVPSQIDSPAHVGDFVIDVLQSLKVRDVIEEIRKPRLIQEDVTLRGAMKIVADSHETHFPVVNDEEQLVGIFSLTDLRRIFLEEVVEDVIIVGDFMREQVVTVTLDSNLHDVERLMTRRNVSAVPVVDSGDDRRVVALLERNTIGRAYNEELRRLKEGPQEPLPATGKP
;
A
#
# COMPACT_ATOMS: atom_id res chain seq x y z
N LEU A 1 -7.47 -7.76 27.32
CA LEU A 1 -8.60 -6.81 27.47
C LEU A 1 -8.11 -5.42 27.85
N VAL A 2 -7.36 -5.25 28.97
CA VAL A 2 -6.86 -3.93 29.44
C VAL A 2 -6.10 -3.21 28.36
N CYS A 3 -5.17 -3.88 27.65
CA CYS A 3 -4.43 -3.30 26.52
C CYS A 3 -5.36 -2.81 25.40
N ALA A 4 -6.45 -3.53 25.09
CA ALA A 4 -7.37 -3.14 24.02
C ALA A 4 -8.17 -1.87 24.39
N ILE A 5 -8.67 -1.80 25.62
CA ILE A 5 -9.40 -0.62 26.14
C ILE A 5 -8.48 0.61 26.14
N ALA A 6 -7.29 0.45 26.72
CA ALA A 6 -6.33 1.55 26.78
C ALA A 6 -5.78 1.95 25.38
N GLY A 7 -5.60 1.00 24.46
CA GLY A 7 -5.21 1.26 23.08
C GLY A 7 -6.29 2.03 22.32
N TRP A 8 -7.57 1.67 22.52
CA TRP A 8 -8.69 2.45 21.97
C TRP A 8 -8.69 3.89 22.52
N LEU A 9 -8.52 4.05 23.84
CA LEU A 9 -8.43 5.36 24.48
C LEU A 9 -7.26 6.16 23.91
N TYR A 10 -6.08 5.56 23.80
CA TYR A 10 -4.89 6.21 23.23
C TYR A 10 -5.15 6.70 21.81
N THR A 11 -5.71 5.86 20.95
CA THR A 11 -6.03 6.23 19.57
C THR A 11 -7.05 7.37 19.52
N ARG A 12 -8.08 7.34 20.36
CA ARG A 12 -9.09 8.40 20.45
C ARG A 12 -8.51 9.73 20.90
N VAL A 13 -7.71 9.71 21.98
CA VAL A 13 -7.04 10.92 22.50
C VAL A 13 -6.06 11.48 21.48
N PHE A 14 -5.22 10.63 20.89
CA PHE A 14 -4.24 11.03 19.91
C PHE A 14 -4.87 11.76 18.72
N TYR A 15 -5.86 11.17 18.08
CA TYR A 15 -6.53 11.80 16.94
C TYR A 15 -7.49 12.94 17.33
N GLY A 16 -7.99 12.93 18.54
CA GLY A 16 -8.72 14.08 19.10
C GLY A 16 -7.83 15.31 19.22
N VAL A 17 -6.63 15.14 19.78
CA VAL A 17 -5.61 16.18 19.89
C VAL A 17 -5.11 16.61 18.50
N ASP A 18 -4.89 15.66 17.58
CA ASP A 18 -4.49 15.96 16.20
C ASP A 18 -5.53 16.84 15.48
N THR A 19 -6.82 16.50 15.63
CA THR A 19 -7.93 17.30 15.10
C THR A 19 -7.96 18.70 15.71
N LEU A 20 -7.65 18.83 17.02
CA LEU A 20 -7.60 20.11 17.70
C LEU A 20 -6.49 21.00 17.11
N PHE A 21 -5.26 20.48 16.99
CA PHE A 21 -4.15 21.22 16.38
C PHE A 21 -4.37 21.53 14.90
N SER A 22 -4.98 20.62 14.14
CA SER A 22 -5.29 20.84 12.72
C SER A 22 -6.30 21.98 12.51
N ARG A 23 -7.26 22.15 13.44
CA ARG A 23 -8.26 23.22 13.41
C ARG A 23 -7.71 24.59 13.81
N MET A 24 -6.51 24.67 14.41
CA MET A 24 -5.87 25.95 14.78
C MET A 24 -5.36 26.72 13.56
N ARG A 25 -6.28 27.17 12.66
CA ARG A 25 -5.92 27.88 11.42
C ARG A 25 -5.26 29.24 11.66
N ARG A 26 -5.53 29.89 12.80
CA ARG A 26 -4.93 31.20 13.16
C ARG A 26 -3.50 31.10 13.69
N VAL A 27 -3.06 29.93 14.12
CA VAL A 27 -1.71 29.70 14.64
C VAL A 27 -0.81 29.19 13.51
N PRO A 28 0.29 29.89 13.18
CA PRO A 28 1.27 29.40 12.21
C PRO A 28 1.74 27.99 12.55
N LYS A 29 1.94 27.14 11.55
CA LYS A 29 2.35 25.76 11.75
C LYS A 29 3.63 25.63 12.58
N ALA A 30 4.58 26.56 12.40
CA ALA A 30 5.85 26.59 13.14
C ALA A 30 5.70 26.86 14.64
N LEU A 31 4.59 27.48 15.09
CA LEU A 31 4.35 27.79 16.52
C LEU A 31 3.54 26.70 17.23
N ARG A 32 2.90 25.79 16.52
CA ARG A 32 2.10 24.71 17.13
C ARG A 32 2.93 23.79 18.04
N PRO A 33 4.18 23.41 17.67
CA PRO A 33 5.03 22.62 18.56
C PRO A 33 5.35 23.32 19.88
N ALA A 34 5.44 24.65 19.91
CA ALA A 34 5.65 25.41 21.15
C ALA A 34 4.44 25.27 22.09
N ILE A 35 3.20 25.32 21.55
CA ILE A 35 1.99 25.05 22.34
C ILE A 35 1.96 23.60 22.82
N GLY A 36 2.29 22.63 21.96
CA GLY A 36 2.39 21.22 22.35
C GLY A 36 3.42 20.98 23.45
N GLY A 37 4.60 21.59 23.33
CA GLY A 37 5.67 21.56 24.36
C GLY A 37 5.25 22.20 25.68
N PHE A 38 4.53 23.31 25.63
CA PHE A 38 3.96 23.94 26.81
C PHE A 38 2.96 23.02 27.52
N LEU A 39 2.03 22.42 26.80
CA LEU A 39 1.06 21.46 27.35
C LEU A 39 1.73 20.21 27.91
N LEU A 40 2.79 19.74 27.26
CA LEU A 40 3.63 18.66 27.76
C LEU A 40 4.30 19.03 29.07
N GLY A 41 4.88 20.25 29.16
CA GLY A 41 5.50 20.76 30.38
C GLY A 41 4.50 20.88 31.54
N VAL A 42 3.31 21.42 31.28
CA VAL A 42 2.23 21.47 32.28
C VAL A 42 1.85 20.07 32.74
N THR A 43 1.69 19.09 31.80
CA THR A 43 1.39 17.70 32.13
C THR A 43 2.47 17.11 33.05
N ALA A 44 3.74 17.33 32.75
CA ALA A 44 4.88 16.87 33.56
C ALA A 44 4.87 17.48 34.96
N LEU A 45 4.61 18.79 35.09
CA LEU A 45 4.57 19.50 36.39
C LEU A 45 3.40 19.01 37.27
N VAL A 46 2.24 18.80 36.69
CA VAL A 46 1.04 18.29 37.42
C VAL A 46 1.30 16.88 37.98
N ILE A 47 2.09 16.07 37.27
CA ILE A 47 2.32 14.66 37.63
C ILE A 47 3.57 14.49 38.50
N ALA A 48 4.50 15.41 38.48
CA ALA A 48 5.74 15.35 39.23
C ALA A 48 5.55 14.98 40.74
N PRO A 49 4.54 15.51 41.46
CA PRO A 49 4.30 15.14 42.86
C PRO A 49 3.92 13.68 43.09
N TYR A 50 3.34 13.01 42.06
CA TYR A 50 2.86 11.62 42.17
C TYR A 50 3.95 10.59 41.81
N VAL A 51 5.06 11.02 41.21
CA VAL A 51 6.03 10.09 40.59
C VAL A 51 7.47 10.44 40.91
N GLY A 52 7.72 11.57 41.55
CA GLY A 52 9.06 11.98 41.99
C GLY A 52 9.98 12.43 40.87
N GLY A 53 9.45 12.96 39.76
CA GLY A 53 10.31 13.47 38.68
C GLY A 53 9.65 13.59 37.29
N ALA A 54 10.50 13.88 36.30
CA ALA A 54 10.10 14.14 34.92
C ALA A 54 9.72 12.90 34.09
N GLY A 55 9.32 11.81 34.74
CA GLY A 55 9.12 10.48 34.10
C GLY A 55 8.17 10.40 32.91
N VAL A 56 7.31 11.42 32.72
CA VAL A 56 6.41 11.49 31.56
C VAL A 56 7.11 12.03 30.31
N LEU A 57 8.22 12.72 30.47
CA LEU A 57 9.04 13.27 29.40
C LEU A 57 9.79 12.14 28.65
N PHE A 58 10.36 12.47 27.51
CA PHE A 58 11.18 11.58 26.67
C PHE A 58 10.49 10.28 26.22
N GLY A 59 11.26 9.23 25.90
CA GLY A 59 10.76 7.94 25.43
C GLY A 59 9.98 7.10 26.44
N GLY A 60 10.26 7.30 27.75
CA GLY A 60 9.61 6.55 28.82
C GLY A 60 10.37 5.28 29.24
N TYR A 61 11.65 5.12 28.87
CA TYR A 61 12.45 3.94 29.25
C TYR A 61 12.62 3.79 30.76
N GLU A 62 12.81 4.89 31.47
CA GLU A 62 12.89 4.92 32.94
C GLU A 62 11.55 4.44 33.56
N LEU A 63 10.43 4.86 32.97
CA LEU A 63 9.10 4.39 33.42
C LEU A 63 8.92 2.91 33.22
N MET A 64 9.37 2.38 32.07
CA MET A 64 9.32 0.94 31.81
C MET A 64 10.15 0.17 32.84
N GLN A 65 11.36 0.61 33.11
CA GLN A 65 12.25 -0.01 34.08
C GLN A 65 11.64 0.02 35.48
N SER A 66 11.10 1.16 35.92
CA SER A 66 10.42 1.28 37.20
C SER A 66 9.17 0.44 37.35
N ALA A 67 8.40 0.29 36.23
CA ALA A 67 7.23 -0.57 36.18
C ALA A 67 7.59 -2.06 36.26
N ILE A 68 8.65 -2.49 35.58
CA ILE A 68 9.16 -3.87 35.61
C ILE A 68 9.71 -4.19 37.01
N ALA A 69 10.43 -3.25 37.61
CA ALA A 69 10.98 -3.40 38.98
C ALA A 69 9.92 -3.39 40.10
N GLY A 70 8.65 -3.04 39.75
CA GLY A 70 7.55 -3.03 40.72
C GLY A 70 7.61 -1.90 41.76
N HIS A 71 8.40 -0.85 41.53
CA HIS A 71 8.61 0.24 42.47
C HIS A 71 7.46 1.26 42.56
N LEU A 72 6.51 1.20 41.64
CA LEU A 72 5.42 2.16 41.52
C LEU A 72 4.10 1.57 42.05
N ALA A 73 3.38 2.35 42.86
CA ALA A 73 2.04 1.95 43.30
C ALA A 73 1.03 1.91 42.12
N ILE A 74 -0.03 1.08 42.21
CA ILE A 74 -1.03 0.90 41.16
C ILE A 74 -1.63 2.24 40.69
N LYS A 75 -1.93 3.15 41.63
CA LYS A 75 -2.46 4.50 41.29
C LYS A 75 -1.46 5.30 40.45
N ALA A 76 -0.16 5.27 40.81
CA ALA A 76 0.88 5.95 40.05
C ALA A 76 1.04 5.36 38.66
N LEU A 77 1.00 4.02 38.50
CA LEU A 77 1.07 3.34 37.21
C LEU A 77 -0.06 3.76 36.26
N LEU A 78 -1.29 3.86 36.74
CA LEU A 78 -2.45 4.26 35.95
C LEU A 78 -2.39 5.76 35.56
N ILE A 79 -2.04 6.63 36.53
CA ILE A 79 -1.87 8.07 36.28
C ILE A 79 -0.78 8.30 35.23
N LEU A 80 0.36 7.61 35.35
CA LEU A 80 1.47 7.72 34.41
C LEU A 80 1.11 7.20 33.01
N ALA A 81 0.36 6.12 32.91
CA ALA A 81 -0.10 5.60 31.63
C ALA A 81 -0.98 6.64 30.90
N LEU A 82 -1.97 7.24 31.61
CA LEU A 82 -2.81 8.30 31.07
C LEU A 82 -2.02 9.55 30.68
N ALA A 83 -1.11 9.97 31.55
CA ALA A 83 -0.25 11.11 31.30
C ALA A 83 0.67 10.90 30.11
N LYS A 84 1.19 9.69 29.93
CA LYS A 84 2.02 9.35 28.77
C LYS A 84 1.23 9.39 27.47
N ILE A 85 -0.03 8.96 27.48
CA ILE A 85 -0.96 9.11 26.36
C ILE A 85 -1.10 10.59 25.96
N LEU A 86 -1.37 11.47 26.94
CA LEU A 86 -1.50 12.92 26.70
C LEU A 86 -0.20 13.55 26.22
N ALA A 87 0.91 13.27 26.89
CA ALA A 87 2.23 13.79 26.57
C ALA A 87 2.64 13.47 25.13
N THR A 88 2.45 12.22 24.72
CA THR A 88 2.75 11.77 23.35
C THR A 88 1.83 12.43 22.33
N SER A 89 0.53 12.52 22.64
CA SER A 89 -0.45 13.17 21.77
C SER A 89 -0.12 14.65 21.58
N PHE A 90 0.22 15.40 22.64
CA PHE A 90 0.61 16.81 22.53
C PHE A 90 1.88 17.01 21.72
N THR A 91 2.88 16.17 21.92
CA THR A 91 4.15 16.27 21.20
C THR A 91 3.98 16.02 19.71
N ILE A 92 3.39 14.89 19.33
CA ILE A 92 3.33 14.44 17.92
C ILE A 92 2.29 15.25 17.16
N SER A 93 1.07 15.40 17.70
CA SER A 93 -0.02 16.06 17.00
C SER A 93 0.19 17.58 16.82
N SER A 94 1.06 18.18 17.63
CA SER A 94 1.45 19.60 17.41
C SER A 94 2.43 19.80 16.27
N GLY A 95 3.01 18.73 15.72
CA GLY A 95 4.08 18.75 14.72
C GLY A 95 5.48 18.75 15.33
N GLY A 96 5.62 18.44 16.64
CA GLY A 96 6.89 18.21 17.30
C GLY A 96 7.56 16.93 16.79
N SER A 97 8.91 16.93 16.77
CA SER A 97 9.68 15.74 16.43
C SER A 97 9.56 14.70 17.56
N GLY A 98 9.25 13.44 17.19
CA GLY A 98 9.13 12.34 18.14
C GLY A 98 8.58 11.08 17.50
N GLY A 99 8.32 10.07 18.33
CA GLY A 99 7.77 8.79 17.92
C GLY A 99 6.71 8.28 18.89
N VAL A 100 5.85 7.42 18.40
CA VAL A 100 4.77 6.78 19.19
C VAL A 100 5.17 5.38 19.69
N PHE A 101 6.31 4.86 19.22
CA PHE A 101 6.79 3.52 19.52
C PHE A 101 7.17 3.32 20.98
N ALA A 102 8.22 4.01 21.48
CA ALA A 102 8.67 3.90 22.87
C ALA A 102 7.59 4.29 23.89
N PRO A 103 6.80 5.36 23.64
CA PRO A 103 5.64 5.66 24.48
C PRO A 103 4.60 4.53 24.54
N ALA A 104 4.34 3.83 23.43
CA ALA A 104 3.39 2.70 23.44
C ALA A 104 3.90 1.53 24.30
N LEU A 105 5.20 1.21 24.21
CA LEU A 105 5.83 0.23 25.07
C LEU A 105 5.71 0.63 26.56
N ALA A 106 6.00 1.90 26.89
CA ALA A 106 5.91 2.41 28.24
C ALA A 106 4.48 2.32 28.82
N ILE A 107 3.48 2.73 28.03
CA ILE A 107 2.06 2.62 28.41
C ILE A 107 1.70 1.14 28.68
N GLY A 108 2.12 0.23 27.79
CA GLY A 108 1.92 -1.19 27.93
C GLY A 108 2.56 -1.78 29.20
N ALA A 109 3.80 -1.39 29.50
CA ALA A 109 4.52 -1.80 30.69
C ALA A 109 3.82 -1.33 31.98
N LEU A 110 3.41 -0.06 32.02
CA LEU A 110 2.68 0.51 33.16
C LEU A 110 1.36 -0.19 33.41
N LEU A 111 0.56 -0.43 32.37
CA LEU A 111 -0.72 -1.13 32.48
C LEU A 111 -0.53 -2.61 32.86
N GLY A 112 0.45 -3.27 32.26
CA GLY A 112 0.81 -4.64 32.57
C GLY A 112 1.24 -4.79 34.05
N SER A 113 2.13 -3.88 34.53
CA SER A 113 2.55 -3.86 35.93
C SER A 113 1.36 -3.64 36.88
N ALA A 114 0.44 -2.73 36.57
CA ALA A 114 -0.76 -2.51 37.38
C ALA A 114 -1.62 -3.79 37.48
N VAL A 115 -1.82 -4.50 36.38
CA VAL A 115 -2.55 -5.79 36.39
C VAL A 115 -1.76 -6.84 37.16
N GLY A 116 -0.45 -6.92 37.00
CA GLY A 116 0.40 -7.84 37.73
C GLY A 116 0.37 -7.60 39.24
N GLN A 117 0.40 -6.35 39.70
CA GLN A 117 0.28 -6.00 41.12
C GLN A 117 -1.11 -6.34 41.69
N LEU A 118 -2.18 -6.16 40.93
CA LEU A 118 -3.54 -6.61 41.33
C LEU A 118 -3.59 -8.13 41.47
N ALA A 119 -2.96 -8.86 40.54
CA ALA A 119 -2.87 -10.31 40.61
C ALA A 119 -2.04 -10.79 41.82
N MET A 120 -0.96 -10.06 42.16
CA MET A 120 -0.18 -10.32 43.38
C MET A 120 -1.05 -10.11 44.68
N GLN A 121 -1.77 -8.99 44.74
CA GLN A 121 -2.68 -8.72 45.88
C GLN A 121 -3.78 -9.77 46.03
N ALA A 122 -4.20 -10.36 44.91
CA ALA A 122 -5.17 -11.46 44.92
C ALA A 122 -4.53 -12.84 45.19
N GLY A 123 -3.22 -12.91 45.42
CA GLY A 123 -2.52 -14.18 45.71
C GLY A 123 -2.37 -15.12 44.52
N LEU A 124 -2.57 -14.60 43.29
CA LEU A 124 -2.53 -15.40 42.05
C LEU A 124 -1.11 -15.58 41.49
N VAL A 125 -0.20 -14.68 41.81
CA VAL A 125 1.19 -14.66 41.31
C VAL A 125 2.14 -14.09 42.38
N GLU A 126 3.42 -14.50 42.31
CA GLU A 126 4.44 -14.02 43.25
C GLU A 126 5.13 -12.71 42.76
N HIS A 127 5.18 -12.49 41.45
CA HIS A 127 5.89 -11.37 40.86
C HIS A 127 5.09 -10.69 39.74
N SER A 128 5.12 -9.36 39.69
CA SER A 128 4.41 -8.55 38.66
C SER A 128 5.22 -8.28 37.40
N ALA A 129 6.55 -8.51 37.40
CA ALA A 129 7.46 -8.15 36.30
C ALA A 129 7.05 -8.76 34.95
N SER A 130 6.68 -10.04 34.91
CA SER A 130 6.23 -10.72 33.71
C SER A 130 5.01 -10.06 33.08
N PHE A 131 4.09 -9.54 33.89
CA PHE A 131 2.91 -8.81 33.39
C PHE A 131 3.27 -7.48 32.74
N ALA A 132 4.28 -6.76 33.28
CA ALA A 132 4.77 -5.54 32.66
C ALA A 132 5.35 -5.82 31.28
N LEU A 133 6.16 -6.88 31.12
CA LEU A 133 6.77 -7.26 29.86
C LEU A 133 5.73 -7.74 28.85
N VAL A 134 4.77 -8.56 29.26
CA VAL A 134 3.66 -9.00 28.41
C VAL A 134 2.77 -7.83 28.00
N GLY A 135 2.49 -6.91 28.93
CA GLY A 135 1.75 -5.69 28.65
C GLY A 135 2.46 -4.79 27.63
N MET A 136 3.78 -4.65 27.73
CA MET A 136 4.62 -3.87 26.83
C MET A 136 4.45 -4.34 25.37
N GLY A 137 4.70 -5.61 25.08
CA GLY A 137 4.56 -6.17 23.75
C GLY A 137 3.13 -6.28 23.27
N GLY A 138 2.21 -6.74 24.15
CA GLY A 138 0.81 -6.91 23.81
C GLY A 138 0.09 -5.59 23.51
N PHE A 139 0.42 -4.51 24.22
CA PHE A 139 -0.14 -3.18 23.94
C PHE A 139 0.35 -2.66 22.58
N PHE A 140 1.68 -2.68 22.34
CA PHE A 140 2.25 -2.21 21.10
C PHE A 140 1.75 -3.02 19.89
N ALA A 141 1.68 -4.35 19.99
CA ALA A 141 1.18 -5.22 18.93
C ALA A 141 -0.18 -4.78 18.37
N GLY A 142 -1.14 -4.50 19.28
CA GLY A 142 -2.50 -4.15 18.86
C GLY A 142 -2.66 -2.71 18.41
N VAL A 143 -1.91 -1.76 19.01
CA VAL A 143 -1.96 -0.33 18.67
C VAL A 143 -1.29 -0.06 17.34
N ALA A 144 -0.15 -0.73 17.06
CA ALA A 144 0.63 -0.54 15.83
C ALA A 144 0.33 -1.57 14.73
N LYS A 145 -0.44 -2.62 15.02
CA LYS A 145 -0.74 -3.71 14.07
C LYS A 145 0.50 -4.52 13.62
N VAL A 146 1.45 -4.71 14.52
CA VAL A 146 2.73 -5.42 14.25
C VAL A 146 3.01 -6.52 15.29
N PRO A 147 2.17 -7.58 15.35
CA PRO A 147 2.24 -8.59 16.41
C PRO A 147 3.58 -9.32 16.43
N ILE A 148 4.09 -9.75 15.28
CA ILE A 148 5.35 -10.50 15.19
C ILE A 148 6.52 -9.62 15.64
N ALA A 149 6.63 -8.40 15.10
CA ALA A 149 7.69 -7.48 15.48
C ALA A 149 7.66 -7.11 16.97
N ALA A 150 6.46 -6.92 17.54
CA ALA A 150 6.28 -6.62 18.95
C ALA A 150 6.77 -7.75 19.84
N VAL A 151 6.42 -9.00 19.51
CA VAL A 151 6.83 -10.19 20.25
C VAL A 151 8.34 -10.40 20.20
N VAL A 152 8.91 -10.41 18.98
CA VAL A 152 10.35 -10.60 18.79
C VAL A 152 11.14 -9.51 19.53
N MET A 153 10.74 -8.26 19.39
CA MET A 153 11.45 -7.15 20.01
C MET A 153 11.44 -7.22 21.55
N VAL A 154 10.29 -7.52 22.16
CA VAL A 154 10.24 -7.64 23.62
C VAL A 154 11.05 -8.84 24.11
N THR A 155 11.04 -9.96 23.41
CA THR A 155 11.88 -11.12 23.76
C THR A 155 13.36 -10.80 23.62
N GLU A 156 13.78 -10.08 22.58
CA GLU A 156 15.18 -9.64 22.41
C GLU A 156 15.62 -8.62 23.47
N MET A 157 14.75 -7.64 23.77
CA MET A 157 15.06 -6.63 24.80
C MET A 157 15.20 -7.24 26.21
N THR A 158 14.49 -8.31 26.48
CA THR A 158 14.47 -8.96 27.82
C THR A 158 15.40 -10.17 27.91
N GLY A 159 15.89 -10.69 26.79
CA GLY A 159 16.69 -11.90 26.71
C GLY A 159 15.94 -13.16 27.18
N SER A 160 14.60 -13.10 27.33
CA SER A 160 13.79 -14.20 27.87
C SER A 160 12.74 -14.68 26.90
N TYR A 161 12.90 -15.89 26.42
CA TYR A 161 11.92 -16.59 25.56
C TYR A 161 10.76 -17.23 26.36
N ALA A 162 10.85 -17.29 27.70
CA ALA A 162 9.82 -17.88 28.55
C ALA A 162 8.47 -17.15 28.42
N LEU A 163 8.48 -15.86 28.05
CA LEU A 163 7.28 -15.04 27.88
C LEU A 163 6.71 -15.07 26.46
N LEU A 164 7.31 -15.83 25.51
CA LEU A 164 6.87 -15.85 24.11
C LEU A 164 5.40 -16.23 23.96
N ALA A 165 4.95 -17.32 24.62
CA ALA A 165 3.57 -17.78 24.52
C ALA A 165 2.55 -16.78 25.09
N PRO A 166 2.71 -16.22 26.30
CA PRO A 166 1.79 -15.21 26.80
C PRO A 166 1.82 -13.90 26.01
N LEU A 167 3.00 -13.49 25.49
CA LEU A 167 3.13 -12.33 24.58
C LEU A 167 2.32 -12.54 23.29
N MET A 168 2.47 -13.70 22.64
CA MET A 168 1.72 -14.03 21.44
C MET A 168 0.21 -14.04 21.70
N MET A 169 -0.22 -14.64 22.79
CA MET A 169 -1.64 -14.68 23.17
C MET A 169 -2.22 -13.28 23.35
N VAL A 170 -1.54 -12.40 24.11
CA VAL A 170 -2.02 -11.04 24.34
C VAL A 170 -1.98 -10.22 23.05
N ALA A 171 -0.95 -10.37 22.23
CA ALA A 171 -0.84 -9.70 20.93
C ALA A 171 -2.00 -10.07 19.99
N VAL A 172 -2.29 -11.36 19.85
CA VAL A 172 -3.39 -11.85 18.99
C VAL A 172 -4.74 -11.36 19.50
N VAL A 173 -5.02 -11.53 20.79
CA VAL A 173 -6.29 -11.07 21.39
C VAL A 173 -6.45 -9.55 21.22
N HIS A 174 -5.41 -8.78 21.48
CA HIS A 174 -5.48 -7.32 21.29
C HIS A 174 -5.70 -6.95 19.82
N MET A 175 -5.00 -7.60 18.87
CA MET A 175 -5.23 -7.40 17.43
C MET A 175 -6.66 -7.70 17.01
N MET A 176 -7.25 -8.79 17.48
CA MET A 176 -8.64 -9.16 17.19
C MET A 176 -9.63 -8.09 17.69
N LEU A 177 -9.43 -7.60 18.91
CA LEU A 177 -10.28 -6.57 19.51
C LEU A 177 -10.08 -5.17 18.89
N SER A 178 -8.93 -4.92 18.29
CA SER A 178 -8.56 -3.62 17.71
C SER A 178 -8.72 -3.55 16.18
N ARG A 179 -9.45 -4.47 15.53
CA ARG A 179 -9.60 -4.52 14.06
C ARG A 179 -10.06 -3.20 13.44
N GLY A 180 -10.96 -2.48 14.11
CA GLY A 180 -11.58 -1.26 13.59
C GLY A 180 -10.78 0.03 13.82
N TRP A 181 -9.60 -0.02 14.46
CA TRP A 181 -8.80 1.16 14.78
C TRP A 181 -7.29 0.86 14.84
N SER A 182 -6.47 1.85 14.51
CA SER A 182 -5.00 1.81 14.58
C SER A 182 -4.46 3.20 14.90
N LEU A 183 -3.32 3.25 15.55
CA LEU A 183 -2.57 4.50 15.73
C LEU A 183 -1.93 4.95 14.41
N TYR A 184 -1.67 4.04 13.49
CA TYR A 184 -1.11 4.28 12.15
C TYR A 184 -2.19 4.20 11.07
N ARG A 185 -3.02 5.27 10.94
CA ARG A 185 -4.12 5.30 9.95
C ARG A 185 -3.67 5.25 8.51
N ALA A 186 -2.44 5.71 8.23
CA ALA A 186 -1.88 5.65 6.88
C ALA A 186 -1.31 4.27 6.51
N GLN A 187 -1.30 3.32 7.45
CA GLN A 187 -0.87 1.96 7.19
C GLN A 187 -1.89 1.25 6.31
N VAL A 188 -1.44 0.76 5.17
CA VAL A 188 -2.27 0.00 4.23
C VAL A 188 -2.41 -1.46 4.68
N PRO A 189 -3.54 -2.15 4.37
CA PRO A 189 -3.78 -3.53 4.79
C PRO A 189 -2.78 -4.52 4.22
N SER A 190 -2.33 -4.31 2.99
CA SER A 190 -1.38 -5.18 2.30
C SER A 190 -0.34 -4.38 1.53
N GLN A 191 0.74 -5.04 1.14
CA GLN A 191 1.79 -4.46 0.30
C GLN A 191 1.26 -4.05 -1.07
N ILE A 192 0.28 -4.78 -1.60
CA ILE A 192 -0.40 -4.50 -2.88
C ILE A 192 -1.14 -3.14 -2.85
N ASP A 193 -1.65 -2.73 -1.67
CA ASP A 193 -2.34 -1.46 -1.51
C ASP A 193 -1.39 -0.28 -1.28
N SER A 194 -0.08 -0.55 -1.21
CA SER A 194 0.94 0.47 -0.94
C SER A 194 1.31 1.24 -2.21
N PRO A 195 1.12 2.56 -2.27
CA PRO A 195 1.57 3.36 -3.41
C PRO A 195 3.08 3.28 -3.67
N ALA A 196 3.87 2.97 -2.64
CA ALA A 196 5.32 2.84 -2.76
C ALA A 196 5.77 1.56 -3.50
N HIS A 197 4.92 0.54 -3.56
CA HIS A 197 5.23 -0.78 -4.14
C HIS A 197 4.46 -1.06 -5.44
N VAL A 198 3.74 -0.08 -5.98
CA VAL A 198 2.99 -0.24 -7.24
C VAL A 198 3.89 -0.73 -8.38
N GLY A 199 5.15 -0.25 -8.43
CA GLY A 199 6.11 -0.67 -9.45
C GLY A 199 6.55 -2.13 -9.33
N ASP A 200 6.69 -2.64 -8.11
CA ASP A 200 7.16 -4.01 -7.85
C ASP A 200 6.10 -5.05 -8.26
N PHE A 201 4.82 -4.73 -8.05
CA PHE A 201 3.70 -5.61 -8.41
C PHE A 201 3.35 -5.58 -9.89
N VAL A 202 3.62 -4.47 -10.62
CA VAL A 202 3.41 -4.41 -12.08
C VAL A 202 4.19 -5.53 -12.78
N ILE A 203 5.42 -5.76 -12.35
CA ILE A 203 6.28 -6.80 -12.94
C ILE A 203 5.69 -8.19 -12.69
N ASP A 204 5.31 -8.50 -11.45
CA ASP A 204 4.82 -9.83 -11.09
C ASP A 204 3.46 -10.16 -11.74
N VAL A 205 2.52 -9.21 -11.74
CA VAL A 205 1.19 -9.42 -12.34
C VAL A 205 1.28 -9.63 -13.84
N LEU A 206 2.03 -8.78 -14.55
CA LEU A 206 2.19 -8.92 -16.01
C LEU A 206 3.02 -10.17 -16.40
N GLN A 207 3.89 -10.68 -15.53
CA GLN A 207 4.62 -11.93 -15.78
C GLN A 207 3.71 -13.16 -15.78
N SER A 208 2.61 -13.13 -15.05
CA SER A 208 1.64 -14.22 -15.01
C SER A 208 0.70 -14.24 -16.21
N LEU A 209 0.60 -13.14 -16.97
CA LEU A 209 -0.32 -12.97 -18.09
C LEU A 209 0.37 -13.10 -19.45
N LYS A 210 -0.28 -13.80 -20.38
CA LYS A 210 0.12 -13.90 -21.78
C LYS A 210 -0.80 -13.09 -22.68
N VAL A 211 -0.35 -12.80 -23.89
CA VAL A 211 -1.16 -12.11 -24.93
C VAL A 211 -2.48 -12.84 -25.18
N ARG A 212 -2.49 -14.17 -25.17
CA ARG A 212 -3.72 -14.99 -25.35
C ARG A 212 -4.77 -14.72 -24.28
N ASP A 213 -4.38 -14.37 -23.07
CA ASP A 213 -5.31 -14.19 -21.94
C ASP A 213 -6.12 -12.89 -22.09
N VAL A 214 -5.65 -11.98 -22.95
CA VAL A 214 -6.28 -10.69 -23.24
C VAL A 214 -6.79 -10.60 -24.69
N ILE A 215 -6.68 -11.67 -25.49
CA ILE A 215 -6.98 -11.65 -26.92
C ILE A 215 -8.46 -11.35 -27.22
N GLU A 216 -9.38 -11.76 -26.35
CA GLU A 216 -10.82 -11.53 -26.50
C GLU A 216 -11.18 -10.04 -26.38
N GLU A 217 -10.35 -9.26 -25.69
CA GLU A 217 -10.49 -7.81 -25.58
C GLU A 217 -9.88 -7.07 -26.78
N ILE A 218 -9.10 -7.76 -27.61
CA ILE A 218 -8.37 -7.19 -28.73
C ILE A 218 -9.20 -7.38 -30.00
N ARG A 219 -9.55 -6.28 -30.65
CA ARG A 219 -10.23 -6.32 -31.94
C ARG A 219 -9.29 -6.83 -33.01
N LYS A 220 -9.84 -7.56 -33.99
CA LYS A 220 -9.10 -7.87 -35.22
C LYS A 220 -8.76 -6.55 -35.92
N PRO A 221 -7.48 -6.28 -36.20
CA PRO A 221 -7.07 -5.04 -36.83
C PRO A 221 -7.58 -5.00 -38.28
N ARG A 222 -7.82 -3.80 -38.76
CA ARG A 222 -8.06 -3.57 -40.17
C ARG A 222 -6.73 -3.64 -40.91
N LEU A 223 -6.51 -4.67 -41.70
CA LEU A 223 -5.34 -4.85 -42.53
C LEU A 223 -5.48 -3.98 -43.77
N ILE A 224 -4.38 -3.35 -44.22
CA ILE A 224 -4.34 -2.52 -45.42
C ILE A 224 -3.28 -3.11 -46.34
N GLN A 225 -3.59 -3.22 -47.64
CA GLN A 225 -2.67 -3.70 -48.65
C GLN A 225 -1.59 -2.62 -48.94
N GLU A 226 -0.36 -3.04 -49.22
CA GLU A 226 0.76 -2.15 -49.44
C GLU A 226 0.63 -1.29 -50.71
N ASP A 227 -0.15 -1.76 -51.70
CA ASP A 227 -0.40 -1.09 -52.99
C ASP A 227 -1.57 -0.09 -52.92
N VAL A 228 -2.28 0.02 -51.80
CA VAL A 228 -3.34 1.01 -51.62
C VAL A 228 -2.81 2.41 -51.69
N THR A 229 -3.42 3.27 -52.50
CA THR A 229 -3.01 4.68 -52.63
C THR A 229 -3.27 5.43 -51.30
N LEU A 230 -2.50 6.53 -51.10
CA LEU A 230 -2.69 7.40 -49.93
C LEU A 230 -4.15 7.85 -49.79
N ARG A 231 -4.82 8.23 -50.88
CA ARG A 231 -6.24 8.59 -50.89
C ARG A 231 -7.13 7.44 -50.46
N GLY A 232 -6.82 6.21 -50.87
CA GLY A 232 -7.51 4.99 -50.41
C GLY A 232 -7.34 4.72 -48.93
N ALA A 233 -6.10 4.79 -48.46
CA ALA A 233 -5.76 4.64 -47.04
C ALA A 233 -6.47 5.67 -46.16
N MET A 234 -6.53 6.94 -46.60
CA MET A 234 -7.24 8.00 -45.88
C MET A 234 -8.75 7.70 -45.71
N LYS A 235 -9.42 7.18 -46.73
CA LYS A 235 -10.82 6.77 -46.63
C LYS A 235 -11.01 5.65 -45.62
N ILE A 236 -10.16 4.63 -45.67
CA ILE A 236 -10.20 3.49 -44.74
C ILE A 236 -9.99 3.97 -43.28
N VAL A 237 -9.02 4.86 -43.09
CA VAL A 237 -8.69 5.44 -41.77
C VAL A 237 -9.81 6.34 -41.25
N ALA A 238 -10.43 7.16 -42.11
CA ALA A 238 -11.54 8.05 -41.73
C ALA A 238 -12.77 7.28 -41.20
N ASP A 239 -13.01 6.08 -41.73
CA ASP A 239 -14.10 5.18 -41.30
C ASP A 239 -13.71 4.25 -40.13
N SER A 240 -12.51 4.47 -39.53
CA SER A 240 -11.99 3.62 -38.46
C SER A 240 -11.77 4.44 -37.19
N HIS A 241 -11.86 3.75 -36.03
CA HIS A 241 -11.47 4.29 -34.72
C HIS A 241 -10.05 3.82 -34.30
N GLU A 242 -9.36 3.11 -35.18
CA GLU A 242 -8.03 2.60 -34.93
C GLU A 242 -6.97 3.68 -35.15
N THR A 243 -5.87 3.57 -34.44
CA THR A 243 -4.75 4.52 -34.53
C THR A 243 -3.52 3.97 -35.24
N HIS A 244 -3.46 2.64 -35.40
CA HIS A 244 -2.38 1.90 -36.04
C HIS A 244 -2.94 0.88 -37.01
N PHE A 245 -2.33 0.77 -38.16
CA PHE A 245 -2.79 -0.06 -39.28
C PHE A 245 -1.66 -0.97 -39.74
N PRO A 246 -1.77 -2.31 -39.48
CA PRO A 246 -0.84 -3.27 -40.07
C PRO A 246 -0.99 -3.31 -41.59
N VAL A 247 0.13 -3.36 -42.30
CA VAL A 247 0.20 -3.42 -43.76
C VAL A 247 0.60 -4.82 -44.20
N VAL A 248 -0.13 -5.35 -45.17
CA VAL A 248 0.08 -6.70 -45.69
C VAL A 248 0.30 -6.69 -47.21
N ASN A 249 0.99 -7.71 -47.71
CA ASN A 249 1.11 -7.98 -49.14
C ASN A 249 -0.08 -8.78 -49.68
N ASP A 250 -0.06 -9.13 -50.96
CA ASP A 250 -1.08 -9.92 -51.63
C ASP A 250 -1.26 -11.32 -51.01
N GLU A 251 -0.28 -11.86 -50.30
CA GLU A 251 -0.29 -13.15 -49.62
C GLU A 251 -0.79 -13.03 -48.16
N GLU A 252 -1.35 -11.87 -47.77
CA GLU A 252 -1.81 -11.52 -46.41
C GLU A 252 -0.68 -11.57 -45.36
N GLN A 253 0.58 -11.44 -45.76
CA GLN A 253 1.73 -11.41 -44.87
C GLN A 253 2.04 -9.98 -44.43
N LEU A 254 2.36 -9.81 -43.16
CA LEU A 254 2.76 -8.53 -42.59
C LEU A 254 4.07 -8.01 -43.22
N VAL A 255 4.00 -6.88 -43.88
CA VAL A 255 5.16 -6.19 -44.50
C VAL A 255 5.47 -4.87 -43.84
N GLY A 256 4.52 -4.25 -43.13
CA GLY A 256 4.71 -2.97 -42.51
C GLY A 256 3.63 -2.60 -41.49
N ILE A 257 3.76 -1.42 -40.94
CA ILE A 257 2.75 -0.78 -40.08
C ILE A 257 2.83 0.74 -40.28
N PHE A 258 1.70 1.43 -40.26
CA PHE A 258 1.66 2.88 -40.14
C PHE A 258 0.64 3.33 -39.10
N SER A 259 0.77 4.57 -38.66
CA SER A 259 -0.11 5.21 -37.67
C SER A 259 -0.77 6.47 -38.24
N LEU A 260 -1.82 6.95 -37.53
CA LEU A 260 -2.41 8.27 -37.81
C LEU A 260 -1.37 9.40 -37.81
N THR A 261 -0.33 9.27 -36.99
CA THR A 261 0.76 10.27 -36.93
C THR A 261 1.62 10.24 -38.18
N ASP A 262 1.86 9.06 -38.74
CA ASP A 262 2.61 8.91 -39.99
C ASP A 262 1.82 9.51 -41.16
N LEU A 263 0.51 9.22 -41.26
CA LEU A 263 -0.38 9.86 -42.22
C LEU A 263 -0.40 11.38 -42.10
N ARG A 264 -0.52 11.93 -40.90
CA ARG A 264 -0.55 13.39 -40.67
C ARG A 264 0.73 14.05 -41.12
N ARG A 265 1.89 13.40 -40.99
CA ARG A 265 3.17 13.94 -41.44
C ARG A 265 3.23 14.07 -42.96
N ILE A 266 2.74 13.06 -43.68
CA ILE A 266 2.73 13.06 -45.17
C ILE A 266 1.74 14.11 -45.70
N PHE A 267 0.62 14.30 -45.01
CA PHE A 267 -0.38 15.29 -45.39
C PHE A 267 0.12 16.74 -45.36
N LEU A 268 1.19 17.00 -44.61
CA LEU A 268 1.85 18.33 -44.56
C LEU A 268 2.86 18.55 -45.71
N GLU A 269 3.16 17.50 -46.45
CA GLU A 269 4.01 17.58 -47.67
C GLU A 269 3.07 17.72 -48.88
N GLU A 270 3.42 18.59 -49.85
CA GLU A 270 2.64 18.74 -51.10
C GLU A 270 2.84 17.50 -51.98
N VAL A 271 2.09 16.42 -51.70
CA VAL A 271 2.19 15.12 -52.39
C VAL A 271 0.95 14.84 -53.23
N VAL A 272 1.12 14.09 -54.31
CA VAL A 272 0.03 13.64 -55.16
C VAL A 272 -0.58 12.37 -54.55
N GLU A 273 -1.73 12.50 -53.89
CA GLU A 273 -2.40 11.46 -53.10
C GLU A 273 -2.75 10.19 -53.92
N ASP A 274 -2.89 10.29 -55.21
CA ASP A 274 -3.25 9.15 -56.08
C ASP A 274 -2.01 8.40 -56.63
N VAL A 275 -0.80 8.91 -56.38
CA VAL A 275 0.47 8.31 -56.87
C VAL A 275 1.19 7.58 -55.73
N ILE A 276 1.15 8.13 -54.52
CA ILE A 276 1.81 7.53 -53.36
C ILE A 276 0.97 6.34 -52.85
N ILE A 277 1.63 5.21 -52.64
CA ILE A 277 1.03 4.01 -52.03
C ILE A 277 1.46 3.84 -50.56
N VAL A 278 0.74 3.00 -49.82
CA VAL A 278 1.03 2.72 -48.39
C VAL A 278 2.43 2.17 -48.21
N GLY A 279 2.95 1.37 -49.16
CA GLY A 279 4.31 0.86 -49.15
C GLY A 279 5.39 1.93 -49.13
N ASP A 280 5.15 3.12 -49.69
CA ASP A 280 6.12 4.22 -49.73
C ASP A 280 6.33 4.88 -48.35
N PHE A 281 5.39 4.78 -47.43
CA PHE A 281 5.47 5.50 -46.15
C PHE A 281 5.27 4.63 -44.91
N MET A 282 4.93 3.36 -45.07
CA MET A 282 4.86 2.42 -43.94
C MET A 282 6.23 2.26 -43.30
N ARG A 283 6.23 1.78 -42.06
CA ARG A 283 7.44 1.32 -41.37
C ARG A 283 7.62 -0.16 -41.63
N GLU A 284 8.67 -0.51 -42.38
CA GLU A 284 8.99 -1.90 -42.72
C GLU A 284 9.50 -2.72 -41.51
N GLN A 285 10.23 -2.08 -40.60
CA GLN A 285 10.75 -2.75 -39.40
C GLN A 285 9.68 -2.86 -38.33
N VAL A 286 8.81 -3.83 -38.47
CA VAL A 286 7.73 -4.11 -37.52
C VAL A 286 8.19 -5.12 -36.48
N VAL A 287 8.03 -4.74 -35.21
CA VAL A 287 8.23 -5.66 -34.10
C VAL A 287 6.92 -6.40 -33.86
N THR A 288 6.96 -7.72 -33.86
CA THR A 288 5.80 -8.59 -33.65
C THR A 288 5.92 -9.37 -32.35
N VAL A 289 4.78 -9.84 -31.86
CA VAL A 289 4.67 -10.74 -30.72
C VAL A 289 3.71 -11.88 -31.05
N THR A 290 3.76 -12.98 -30.32
CA THR A 290 2.85 -14.12 -30.49
C THR A 290 1.84 -14.19 -29.35
N LEU A 291 0.82 -15.03 -29.50
CA LEU A 291 -0.17 -15.30 -28.46
C LEU A 291 0.46 -15.84 -27.16
N ASP A 292 1.60 -16.51 -27.25
CA ASP A 292 2.34 -17.06 -26.10
C ASP A 292 3.27 -16.07 -25.43
N SER A 293 3.47 -14.90 -26.03
CA SER A 293 4.32 -13.85 -25.46
C SER A 293 3.77 -13.38 -24.12
N ASN A 294 4.68 -13.15 -23.16
CA ASN A 294 4.37 -12.66 -21.84
C ASN A 294 4.12 -11.14 -21.89
N LEU A 295 3.06 -10.65 -21.22
CA LEU A 295 2.69 -9.21 -21.27
C LEU A 295 3.76 -8.29 -20.69
N HIS A 296 4.54 -8.75 -19.71
CA HIS A 296 5.67 -7.99 -19.18
C HIS A 296 6.74 -7.76 -20.24
N ASP A 297 7.11 -8.82 -21.00
CA ASP A 297 8.11 -8.71 -22.06
C ASP A 297 7.62 -7.84 -23.20
N VAL A 298 6.33 -7.94 -23.53
CA VAL A 298 5.69 -7.07 -24.55
C VAL A 298 5.71 -5.61 -24.10
N GLU A 299 5.40 -5.30 -22.85
CA GLU A 299 5.45 -3.93 -22.32
C GLU A 299 6.87 -3.37 -22.38
N ARG A 300 7.87 -4.16 -21.97
CA ARG A 300 9.29 -3.78 -22.09
C ARG A 300 9.71 -3.53 -23.54
N LEU A 301 9.25 -4.38 -24.46
CA LEU A 301 9.51 -4.26 -25.89
C LEU A 301 8.92 -2.96 -26.45
N MET A 302 7.64 -2.69 -26.15
CA MET A 302 6.97 -1.45 -26.54
C MET A 302 7.69 -0.20 -26.01
N THR A 303 8.14 -0.26 -24.77
CA THR A 303 8.87 0.84 -24.12
C THR A 303 10.23 1.06 -24.76
N ARG A 304 11.02 -0.01 -24.99
CA ARG A 304 12.35 0.09 -25.63
C ARG A 304 12.28 0.57 -27.07
N ARG A 305 11.25 0.18 -27.82
CA ARG A 305 11.04 0.55 -29.22
C ARG A 305 10.24 1.83 -29.40
N ASN A 306 9.76 2.40 -28.28
CA ASN A 306 8.91 3.59 -28.26
C ASN A 306 7.68 3.45 -29.19
N VAL A 307 7.00 2.30 -29.11
CA VAL A 307 5.80 2.01 -29.89
C VAL A 307 4.59 1.87 -28.94
N SER A 308 3.40 2.26 -29.42
CA SER A 308 2.13 2.19 -28.67
C SER A 308 1.25 1.01 -29.06
N ALA A 309 1.57 0.34 -30.15
CA ALA A 309 0.90 -0.86 -30.61
C ALA A 309 1.90 -1.82 -31.26
N VAL A 310 1.64 -3.14 -31.14
CA VAL A 310 2.43 -4.21 -31.77
C VAL A 310 1.49 -5.23 -32.40
N PRO A 311 1.74 -5.65 -33.65
CA PRO A 311 0.99 -6.75 -34.27
C PRO A 311 1.27 -8.06 -33.55
N VAL A 312 0.20 -8.81 -33.29
CA VAL A 312 0.24 -10.18 -32.79
C VAL A 312 0.16 -11.11 -34.01
N VAL A 313 1.13 -11.98 -34.16
CA VAL A 313 1.21 -12.93 -35.26
C VAL A 313 0.96 -14.35 -34.79
N ASP A 314 0.54 -15.22 -35.73
CA ASP A 314 0.32 -16.63 -35.44
C ASP A 314 1.66 -17.32 -35.13
N SER A 315 1.66 -18.22 -34.15
CA SER A 315 2.85 -18.99 -33.76
C SER A 315 3.34 -19.96 -34.84
N GLY A 316 2.46 -20.35 -35.81
CA GLY A 316 2.79 -21.20 -36.95
C GLY A 316 3.20 -20.45 -38.21
N ASP A 317 2.87 -19.16 -38.32
CA ASP A 317 3.21 -18.27 -39.41
C ASP A 317 3.47 -16.88 -38.83
N ASP A 318 4.73 -16.54 -38.62
CA ASP A 318 5.21 -15.30 -37.98
C ASP A 318 4.92 -14.02 -38.79
N ARG A 319 4.29 -14.16 -39.95
CA ARG A 319 3.86 -13.02 -40.80
C ARG A 319 2.35 -12.85 -40.88
N ARG A 320 1.56 -13.80 -40.38
CA ARG A 320 0.10 -13.68 -40.39
C ARG A 320 -0.41 -12.93 -39.15
N VAL A 321 -0.99 -11.76 -39.35
CA VAL A 321 -1.52 -10.93 -38.26
C VAL A 321 -2.86 -11.49 -37.76
N VAL A 322 -2.94 -11.80 -36.48
CA VAL A 322 -4.16 -12.27 -35.82
C VAL A 322 -4.83 -11.19 -34.97
N ALA A 323 -4.04 -10.25 -34.46
CA ALA A 323 -4.54 -9.15 -33.61
C ALA A 323 -3.56 -7.96 -33.61
N LEU A 324 -3.98 -6.84 -33.02
CA LEU A 324 -3.13 -5.69 -32.74
C LEU A 324 -3.21 -5.36 -31.26
N LEU A 325 -2.13 -5.56 -30.54
CA LEU A 325 -2.06 -5.29 -29.09
C LEU A 325 -1.62 -3.85 -28.86
N GLU A 326 -2.49 -3.07 -28.23
CA GLU A 326 -2.21 -1.69 -27.81
C GLU A 326 -1.76 -1.63 -26.35
N ARG A 327 -0.95 -0.63 -26.00
CA ARG A 327 -0.48 -0.40 -24.63
C ARG A 327 -1.62 -0.22 -23.62
N ASN A 328 -2.73 0.39 -24.05
CA ASN A 328 -3.91 0.58 -23.20
C ASN A 328 -4.57 -0.75 -22.78
N THR A 329 -4.50 -1.77 -23.63
CA THR A 329 -5.02 -3.11 -23.31
C THR A 329 -4.19 -3.78 -22.23
N ILE A 330 -2.86 -3.64 -22.27
CA ILE A 330 -1.96 -4.14 -21.22
C ILE A 330 -2.29 -3.45 -19.87
N GLY A 331 -2.52 -2.13 -19.89
CA GLY A 331 -2.92 -1.39 -18.69
C GLY A 331 -4.26 -1.82 -18.10
N ARG A 332 -5.25 -2.15 -18.96
CA ARG A 332 -6.55 -2.69 -18.52
C ARG A 332 -6.41 -4.08 -17.92
N ALA A 333 -5.72 -4.99 -18.61
CA ALA A 333 -5.46 -6.34 -18.14
C ALA A 333 -4.75 -6.36 -16.78
N TYR A 334 -3.76 -5.48 -16.60
CA TYR A 334 -3.09 -5.29 -15.32
C TYR A 334 -4.07 -4.89 -14.21
N ASN A 335 -4.91 -3.87 -14.44
CA ASN A 335 -5.86 -3.39 -13.44
C ASN A 335 -6.92 -4.43 -13.09
N GLU A 336 -7.33 -5.23 -14.07
CA GLU A 336 -8.33 -6.28 -13.90
C GLU A 336 -7.79 -7.45 -13.09
N GLU A 337 -6.59 -7.92 -13.39
CA GLU A 337 -5.94 -8.97 -12.63
C GLU A 337 -5.57 -8.50 -11.21
N LEU A 338 -5.14 -7.24 -11.06
CA LEU A 338 -4.91 -6.65 -9.75
C LEU A 338 -6.19 -6.61 -8.90
N ARG A 339 -7.34 -6.29 -9.51
CA ARG A 339 -8.63 -6.31 -8.84
C ARG A 339 -9.01 -7.72 -8.43
N ARG A 340 -8.82 -8.71 -9.32
CA ARG A 340 -9.07 -10.13 -9.03
C ARG A 340 -8.22 -10.65 -7.86
N LEU A 341 -6.95 -10.27 -7.80
CA LEU A 341 -6.06 -10.60 -6.70
C LEU A 341 -6.46 -9.95 -5.36
N LYS A 342 -7.05 -8.74 -5.41
CA LYS A 342 -7.54 -8.03 -4.21
C LYS A 342 -8.87 -8.57 -3.69
N GLU A 343 -9.77 -8.94 -4.57
CA GLU A 343 -11.12 -9.42 -4.20
C GLU A 343 -11.13 -10.89 -3.75
N GLY A 344 -10.05 -11.65 -4.01
CA GLY A 344 -9.98 -13.09 -3.75
C GLY A 344 -10.90 -13.90 -4.69
N PRO A 345 -10.90 -15.23 -4.63
CA PRO A 345 -11.85 -16.03 -5.38
C PRO A 345 -13.28 -15.69 -4.91
N GLN A 346 -14.06 -15.06 -5.76
CA GLN A 346 -15.50 -14.86 -5.52
C GLN A 346 -16.13 -16.25 -5.43
N GLU A 347 -16.59 -16.67 -4.25
CA GLU A 347 -17.53 -17.78 -4.17
C GLU A 347 -18.73 -17.44 -5.07
N PRO A 348 -19.13 -18.33 -5.97
CA PRO A 348 -20.32 -18.11 -6.79
C PRO A 348 -21.50 -17.88 -5.83
N LEU A 349 -22.15 -16.73 -5.96
CA LEU A 349 -23.37 -16.41 -5.23
C LEU A 349 -24.33 -17.60 -5.39
N PRO A 350 -24.89 -18.16 -4.29
CA PRO A 350 -25.86 -19.23 -4.39
C PRO A 350 -27.02 -18.74 -5.25
N ALA A 351 -27.34 -19.50 -6.29
CA ALA A 351 -28.44 -19.22 -7.17
C ALA A 351 -29.70 -19.00 -6.32
N THR A 352 -30.16 -17.76 -6.21
CA THR A 352 -31.42 -17.43 -5.59
C THR A 352 -32.52 -18.11 -6.40
N GLY A 353 -32.96 -19.29 -5.92
CA GLY A 353 -34.16 -19.91 -6.40
C GLY A 353 -35.31 -18.91 -6.25
N LYS A 354 -35.92 -18.57 -7.36
CA LYS A 354 -37.23 -17.92 -7.36
C LYS A 354 -38.29 -18.92 -6.92
N PRO A 355 -39.29 -18.48 -6.17
CA PRO A 355 -40.44 -19.29 -5.78
C PRO A 355 -41.30 -19.70 -6.98
#